data_ed665bcdd84823d9afaa7a160aca8a0a
#
_entry.id   ed665bcdd84823d9afaa7a160aca8a0a
#
_cell.length_a   1.000
_cell.length_b   1.000
_cell.length_c   1.000
_cell.angle_alpha   90.00
_cell.angle_beta   90.00
_cell.angle_gamma   90.00
#
_symmetry.space_group_name_H-M   'P 1'
#
loop_
_entity.id
_entity.type
_entity.pdbx_description
1 polymer ?
#
loop_
_entity_poly.entity_id
_entity_poly.type
_entity_poly.pdbx_seq_one_letter_code
_entity_poly.pdbx_strand_id
1 'polypeptide(L)'
;MKAASEDREQDKYLHALEKLGLSVTLVPVIVFSFVNRESLASCLSRPHEYLGLIFTSKRSVEAVRDATAPNLTHDWRDKPVYVVGGGTGQAVLSMLRLTNIRGEETGKAESLAEIIVTENGLGAGKYLFPKGNLARDILPSVLSSNGIATEELVSYQTEANPNLKILLSDIVIPEYVVIFSPSGASASLPILKELYGEAVSQIKLIAMGQTTEAEIVRLSFHVSHVLEKPNPESLVAIMK
;
A
#
# COMPACT_ATOMS: atom_id res chain seq x y z
N MET A 1 2.79 3.98 -14.66
CA MET A 1 2.21 4.80 -13.58
C MET A 1 1.96 3.90 -12.38
N LYS A 2 2.61 4.16 -11.28
CA LYS A 2 2.75 3.28 -10.12
C LYS A 2 2.45 4.08 -8.84
N ALA A 3 2.09 3.43 -7.73
CA ALA A 3 2.11 4.08 -6.42
C ALA A 3 3.53 4.58 -6.11
N ALA A 4 3.65 5.68 -5.38
CA ALA A 4 4.95 6.20 -4.98
C ALA A 4 5.72 5.10 -4.21
N SER A 5 6.86 4.66 -4.76
CA SER A 5 7.85 3.89 -4.00
C SER A 5 8.85 4.90 -3.43
N GLU A 6 9.20 4.75 -2.15
CA GLU A 6 10.15 5.63 -1.48
C GLU A 6 11.57 5.47 -2.03
N ASP A 7 11.82 4.41 -2.79
CA ASP A 7 13.15 4.06 -3.27
C ASP A 7 13.13 3.83 -4.79
N ARG A 8 13.41 4.90 -5.54
CA ARG A 8 13.56 4.84 -6.99
C ARG A 8 14.70 3.89 -7.38
N GLU A 9 15.74 3.79 -6.56
CA GLU A 9 16.90 2.93 -6.79
C GLU A 9 16.59 1.44 -6.72
N GLN A 10 15.51 1.04 -6.03
CA GLN A 10 15.08 -0.35 -5.91
C GLN A 10 13.95 -0.75 -6.87
N ASP A 11 13.52 0.14 -7.78
CA ASP A 11 12.47 -0.17 -8.72
C ASP A 11 12.96 -1.09 -9.85
N LYS A 12 12.61 -2.37 -9.74
CA LYS A 12 13.04 -3.41 -10.70
C LYS A 12 12.56 -3.14 -12.12
N TYR A 13 11.40 -2.50 -12.30
CA TYR A 13 10.88 -2.16 -13.64
C TYR A 13 11.66 -1.01 -14.25
N LEU A 14 11.96 0.03 -13.48
CA LEU A 14 12.79 1.14 -13.92
C LEU A 14 14.13 0.62 -14.43
N HIS A 15 14.86 -0.14 -13.61
CA HIS A 15 16.15 -0.69 -13.99
C HIS A 15 16.11 -1.60 -15.22
N ALA A 16 15.06 -2.43 -15.34
CA ALA A 16 14.91 -3.32 -16.48
C ALA A 16 14.71 -2.56 -17.80
N LEU A 17 13.96 -1.46 -17.79
CA LEU A 17 13.70 -0.62 -18.95
C LEU A 17 14.91 0.28 -19.30
N GLU A 18 15.57 0.86 -18.30
CA GLU A 18 16.80 1.65 -18.51
C GLU A 18 17.93 0.82 -19.14
N LYS A 19 18.04 -0.47 -18.81
CA LYS A 19 18.97 -1.41 -19.46
C LYS A 19 18.70 -1.64 -20.94
N LEU A 20 17.49 -1.36 -21.43
CA LEU A 20 17.17 -1.35 -22.85
C LEU A 20 17.52 -0.02 -23.54
N GLY A 21 18.07 0.95 -22.83
CA GLY A 21 18.35 2.29 -23.34
C GLY A 21 17.11 3.18 -23.43
N LEU A 22 15.98 2.80 -22.79
CA LEU A 22 14.77 3.60 -22.80
C LEU A 22 14.86 4.73 -21.76
N SER A 23 14.36 5.91 -22.14
CA SER A 23 14.13 7.00 -21.18
C SER A 23 12.86 6.73 -20.40
N VAL A 24 12.94 6.56 -19.08
CA VAL A 24 11.82 6.16 -18.23
C VAL A 24 11.50 7.24 -17.20
N THR A 25 10.23 7.63 -17.15
CA THR A 25 9.72 8.54 -16.12
C THR A 25 8.75 7.79 -15.22
N LEU A 26 9.06 7.74 -13.91
CA LEU A 26 8.14 7.22 -12.90
C LEU A 26 7.19 8.32 -12.46
N VAL A 27 5.89 8.09 -12.65
CA VAL A 27 4.84 9.01 -12.22
C VAL A 27 4.06 8.38 -11.07
N PRO A 28 4.16 8.95 -9.85
CA PRO A 28 3.38 8.48 -8.71
C PRO A 28 1.92 8.91 -8.87
N VAL A 29 1.03 7.97 -9.17
CA VAL A 29 -0.41 8.21 -9.34
C VAL A 29 -1.17 8.16 -8.02
N ILE A 30 -0.60 7.52 -7.01
CA ILE A 30 -1.14 7.36 -5.66
C ILE A 30 -0.07 7.81 -4.68
N VAL A 31 -0.47 8.59 -3.70
CA VAL A 31 0.36 9.02 -2.58
C VAL A 31 -0.21 8.51 -1.27
N PHE A 32 0.66 8.44 -0.28
CA PHE A 32 0.29 8.08 1.08
C PHE A 32 0.58 9.28 1.99
N SER A 33 -0.36 9.60 2.85
CA SER A 33 -0.20 10.60 3.89
C SER A 33 -0.54 10.03 5.26
N PHE A 34 0.27 10.34 6.28
CA PHE A 34 -0.05 9.99 7.65
C PHE A 34 -1.08 10.98 8.18
N VAL A 35 -2.10 10.44 8.85
CA VAL A 35 -3.22 11.22 9.40
C VAL A 35 -3.46 10.84 10.85
N ASN A 36 -4.20 11.68 11.56
CA ASN A 36 -4.58 11.44 12.97
C ASN A 36 -3.36 11.17 13.90
N ARG A 37 -2.23 11.79 13.60
CA ARG A 37 -0.95 11.57 14.32
C ARG A 37 -1.08 11.79 15.82
N GLU A 38 -1.75 12.86 16.25
CA GLU A 38 -1.94 13.18 17.66
C GLU A 38 -2.82 12.13 18.37
N SER A 39 -3.91 11.71 17.73
CA SER A 39 -4.78 10.66 18.24
C SER A 39 -4.04 9.33 18.36
N LEU A 40 -3.21 8.98 17.36
CA LEU A 40 -2.38 7.79 17.39
C LEU A 40 -1.35 7.86 18.52
N ALA A 41 -0.65 8.98 18.68
CA ALA A 41 0.30 9.20 19.77
C ALA A 41 -0.39 9.09 21.14
N SER A 42 -1.59 9.63 21.28
CA SER A 42 -2.40 9.51 22.50
C SER A 42 -2.75 8.05 22.83
N CYS A 43 -3.18 7.25 21.84
CA CYS A 43 -3.43 5.82 22.05
C CYS A 43 -2.14 5.09 22.47
N LEU A 44 -1.05 5.35 21.77
CA LEU A 44 0.25 4.70 22.01
C LEU A 44 0.88 5.08 23.37
N SER A 45 0.51 6.21 23.96
CA SER A 45 0.95 6.62 25.30
C SER A 45 0.24 5.88 26.43
N ARG A 46 -0.81 5.10 26.13
CA ARG A 46 -1.63 4.37 27.11
C ARG A 46 -1.58 2.85 26.88
N PRO A 47 -0.38 2.23 26.88
CA PRO A 47 -0.22 0.81 26.58
C PRO A 47 -1.04 -0.11 27.50
N HIS A 48 -1.30 0.30 28.73
CA HIS A 48 -2.09 -0.48 29.71
C HIS A 48 -3.55 -0.70 29.31
N GLU A 49 -4.09 0.11 28.38
CA GLU A 49 -5.45 -0.06 27.87
C GLU A 49 -5.54 -1.16 26.77
N TYR A 50 -4.41 -1.62 26.25
CA TYR A 50 -4.36 -2.51 25.10
C TYR A 50 -3.69 -3.84 25.43
N LEU A 51 -4.23 -4.91 24.83
CA LEU A 51 -3.65 -6.24 24.87
C LEU A 51 -2.41 -6.34 23.95
N GLY A 52 -2.40 -5.62 22.84
CA GLY A 52 -1.34 -5.63 21.84
C GLY A 52 -1.64 -4.73 20.66
N LEU A 53 -0.81 -4.86 19.61
CA LEU A 53 -0.93 -4.11 18.35
C LEU A 53 -1.30 -5.05 17.21
N ILE A 54 -2.04 -4.53 16.23
CA ILE A 54 -2.34 -5.24 14.98
C ILE A 54 -1.89 -4.38 13.81
N PHE A 55 -1.13 -4.98 12.87
CA PHE A 55 -0.69 -4.33 11.65
C PHE A 55 -0.99 -5.19 10.42
N THR A 56 -1.79 -4.70 9.51
CA THR A 56 -2.06 -5.36 8.22
C THR A 56 -1.26 -4.74 7.06
N SER A 57 -0.44 -3.74 7.34
CA SER A 57 0.32 -3.00 6.34
C SER A 57 1.60 -2.41 6.94
N LYS A 58 2.67 -2.42 6.16
CA LYS A 58 3.92 -1.71 6.49
C LYS A 58 3.69 -0.21 6.73
N ARG A 59 2.73 0.41 6.01
CA ARG A 59 2.40 1.84 6.18
C ARG A 59 1.85 2.19 7.56
N SER A 60 1.08 1.30 8.18
CA SER A 60 0.62 1.54 9.55
C SER A 60 1.76 1.46 10.58
N VAL A 61 2.77 0.63 10.33
CA VAL A 61 4.00 0.59 11.15
C VAL A 61 4.79 1.91 11.02
N GLU A 62 4.92 2.42 9.80
CA GLU A 62 5.55 3.72 9.51
C GLU A 62 4.81 4.87 10.19
N ALA A 63 3.47 4.86 10.18
CA ALA A 63 2.64 5.85 10.87
C ALA A 63 2.86 5.82 12.40
N VAL A 64 2.96 4.63 13.00
CA VAL A 64 3.28 4.48 14.42
C VAL A 64 4.67 5.03 14.73
N ARG A 65 5.68 4.70 13.93
CA ARG A 65 7.03 5.26 14.09
C ARG A 65 7.02 6.79 14.03
N ASP A 66 6.30 7.37 13.06
CA ASP A 66 6.17 8.82 12.90
C ASP A 66 5.50 9.48 14.11
N ALA A 67 4.44 8.86 14.63
CA ALA A 67 3.68 9.37 15.77
C ALA A 67 4.44 9.27 17.11
N THR A 68 5.42 8.33 17.23
CA THR A 68 6.13 8.03 18.48
C THR A 68 7.60 8.46 18.48
N ALA A 69 8.04 9.27 17.50
CA ALA A 69 9.42 9.72 17.48
C ALA A 69 9.77 10.51 18.77
N PRO A 70 10.93 10.21 19.44
CA PRO A 70 11.99 9.31 18.98
C PRO A 70 11.78 7.82 19.34
N ASN A 71 10.93 7.45 20.29
CA ASN A 71 10.75 6.04 20.69
C ASN A 71 9.34 5.73 21.17
N LEU A 72 8.86 4.55 20.82
CA LEU A 72 7.68 3.93 21.43
C LEU A 72 7.99 3.59 22.90
N THR A 73 7.01 3.74 23.82
CA THR A 73 7.21 3.46 25.25
C THR A 73 7.61 2.01 25.49
N HIS A 74 8.42 1.78 26.52
CA HIS A 74 8.94 0.45 26.87
C HIS A 74 7.85 -0.59 27.10
N ASP A 75 6.68 -0.19 27.59
CA ASP A 75 5.57 -1.07 27.97
C ASP A 75 4.92 -1.81 26.79
N TRP A 76 5.24 -1.40 25.53
CA TRP A 76 4.83 -2.14 24.35
C TRP A 76 5.70 -3.36 24.01
N ARG A 77 6.90 -3.47 24.63
CA ARG A 77 7.90 -4.50 24.23
C ARG A 77 7.44 -5.93 24.49
N ASP A 78 6.72 -6.13 25.59
CA ASP A 78 6.26 -7.46 26.00
C ASP A 78 4.89 -7.84 25.41
N LYS A 79 4.19 -6.86 24.81
CA LYS A 79 2.89 -7.08 24.22
C LYS A 79 2.98 -7.75 22.87
N PRO A 80 2.02 -8.64 22.52
CA PRO A 80 1.98 -9.26 21.21
C PRO A 80 1.72 -8.22 20.11
N VAL A 81 2.41 -8.40 18.99
CA VAL A 81 2.25 -7.60 17.79
C VAL A 81 1.85 -8.53 16.65
N TYR A 82 0.60 -8.47 16.27
CA TYR A 82 0.05 -9.30 15.21
C TYR A 82 0.22 -8.62 13.86
N VAL A 83 0.76 -9.33 12.87
CA VAL A 83 1.08 -8.77 11.56
C VAL A 83 0.57 -9.64 10.41
N VAL A 84 0.17 -9.02 9.30
CA VAL A 84 -0.05 -9.72 8.04
C VAL A 84 1.24 -9.73 7.24
N GLY A 85 1.86 -10.91 7.14
CA GLY A 85 3.01 -11.19 6.28
C GLY A 85 4.36 -10.72 6.81
N GLY A 86 5.42 -11.41 6.40
CA GLY A 86 6.80 -11.19 6.88
C GLY A 86 7.35 -9.79 6.59
N GLY A 87 6.90 -9.15 5.50
CA GLY A 87 7.31 -7.77 5.19
C GLY A 87 6.83 -6.75 6.22
N THR A 88 5.63 -6.96 6.79
CA THR A 88 5.11 -6.13 7.89
C THR A 88 5.84 -6.43 9.18
N GLY A 89 6.10 -7.72 9.47
CA GLY A 89 6.89 -8.13 10.64
C GLY A 89 8.29 -7.55 10.63
N GLN A 90 8.98 -7.61 9.50
CA GLN A 90 10.31 -6.99 9.35
C GLN A 90 10.27 -5.47 9.58
N ALA A 91 9.20 -4.79 9.14
CA ALA A 91 9.03 -3.36 9.42
C ALA A 91 8.83 -3.10 10.92
N VAL A 92 8.03 -3.91 11.63
CA VAL A 92 7.85 -3.82 13.09
C VAL A 92 9.20 -3.96 13.80
N LEU A 93 9.96 -5.01 13.46
CA LEU A 93 11.28 -5.28 14.06
C LEU A 93 12.26 -4.12 13.81
N SER A 94 12.38 -3.66 12.57
CA SER A 94 13.39 -2.67 12.19
C SER A 94 13.03 -1.26 12.65
N MET A 95 11.76 -0.87 12.60
CA MET A 95 11.32 0.52 12.85
C MET A 95 10.86 0.76 14.29
N LEU A 96 10.17 -0.22 14.90
CA LEU A 96 9.62 -0.09 16.25
C LEU A 96 10.42 -0.86 17.31
N ARG A 97 11.32 -1.77 16.89
CA ARG A 97 12.14 -2.62 17.78
C ARG A 97 11.30 -3.51 18.71
N LEU A 98 10.11 -3.90 18.24
CA LEU A 98 9.26 -4.85 18.93
C LEU A 98 9.57 -6.26 18.40
N THR A 99 9.68 -7.24 19.28
CA THR A 99 10.14 -8.61 18.96
C THR A 99 9.08 -9.67 19.19
N ASN A 100 8.01 -9.40 19.96
CA ASN A 100 6.93 -10.34 20.18
C ASN A 100 5.94 -10.34 19.00
N ILE A 101 6.45 -10.68 17.80
CA ILE A 101 5.72 -10.62 16.53
C ILE A 101 5.08 -11.98 16.25
N ARG A 102 3.84 -11.96 15.73
CA ARG A 102 3.03 -13.12 15.39
C ARG A 102 2.28 -12.90 14.08
N GLY A 103 2.08 -13.98 13.30
CA GLY A 103 1.33 -13.94 12.06
C GLY A 103 2.17 -13.57 10.83
N GLU A 104 3.50 -13.56 10.91
CA GLU A 104 4.39 -13.27 9.78
C GLU A 104 4.20 -14.24 8.60
N GLU A 105 3.78 -15.47 8.88
CA GLU A 105 3.46 -16.50 7.89
C GLU A 105 2.12 -16.28 7.19
N THR A 106 1.26 -15.39 7.71
CA THR A 106 -0.06 -15.13 7.12
C THR A 106 0.08 -14.25 5.87
N GLY A 107 -0.74 -14.51 4.86
CA GLY A 107 -0.80 -13.72 3.64
C GLY A 107 -2.03 -12.79 3.58
N LYS A 108 -2.94 -12.88 4.56
CA LYS A 108 -4.23 -12.16 4.54
C LYS A 108 -4.80 -11.97 5.94
N ALA A 109 -5.72 -11.01 6.06
CA ALA A 109 -6.30 -10.57 7.33
C ALA A 109 -7.14 -11.65 8.01
N GLU A 110 -7.82 -12.50 7.23
CA GLU A 110 -8.63 -13.61 7.73
C GLU A 110 -7.78 -14.59 8.54
N SER A 111 -6.66 -15.03 7.98
CA SER A 111 -5.76 -15.98 8.67
C SER A 111 -5.13 -15.36 9.92
N LEU A 112 -4.85 -14.05 9.91
CA LEU A 112 -4.37 -13.36 11.11
C LEU A 112 -5.45 -13.31 12.20
N ALA A 113 -6.72 -13.08 11.82
CA ALA A 113 -7.82 -13.06 12.77
C ALA A 113 -7.98 -14.42 13.48
N GLU A 114 -7.82 -15.55 12.76
CA GLU A 114 -7.85 -16.90 13.33
C GLU A 114 -6.75 -17.11 14.39
N ILE A 115 -5.53 -16.62 14.13
CA ILE A 115 -4.43 -16.68 15.10
C ILE A 115 -4.79 -15.88 16.36
N ILE A 116 -5.26 -14.63 16.19
CA ILE A 116 -5.62 -13.77 17.32
C ILE A 116 -6.73 -14.41 18.16
N VAL A 117 -7.76 -14.98 17.53
CA VAL A 117 -8.87 -15.67 18.22
C VAL A 117 -8.34 -16.85 19.02
N THR A 118 -7.45 -17.65 18.43
CA THR A 118 -6.88 -18.83 19.09
C THR A 118 -6.01 -18.48 20.30
N GLU A 119 -5.23 -17.41 20.19
CA GLU A 119 -4.24 -17.03 21.22
C GLU A 119 -4.79 -16.09 22.29
N ASN A 120 -5.89 -15.35 22.00
CA ASN A 120 -6.38 -14.29 22.89
C ASN A 120 -6.89 -14.83 24.25
N GLY A 121 -7.27 -16.10 24.33
CA GLY A 121 -7.98 -16.61 25.51
C GLY A 121 -9.23 -15.78 25.81
N LEU A 122 -9.69 -15.78 27.06
CA LEU A 122 -10.82 -14.98 27.53
C LEU A 122 -10.36 -13.66 28.20
N GLY A 123 -9.26 -13.07 27.71
CA GLY A 123 -8.70 -11.83 28.28
C GLY A 123 -9.62 -10.62 28.03
N ALA A 124 -9.93 -9.89 29.10
CA ALA A 124 -10.62 -8.61 28.99
C ALA A 124 -9.64 -7.54 28.49
N GLY A 125 -9.98 -6.85 27.39
CA GLY A 125 -9.16 -5.77 26.81
C GLY A 125 -9.43 -5.60 25.33
N LYS A 126 -8.71 -4.66 24.73
CA LYS A 126 -8.82 -4.34 23.30
C LYS A 126 -7.42 -4.33 22.65
N TYR A 127 -7.38 -4.57 21.35
CA TYR A 127 -6.17 -4.37 20.54
C TYR A 127 -6.20 -2.99 19.89
N LEU A 128 -5.07 -2.32 19.80
CA LEU A 128 -4.94 -1.13 18.96
C LEU A 128 -4.64 -1.56 17.52
N PHE A 129 -5.47 -1.10 16.59
CA PHE A 129 -5.38 -1.42 15.17
C PHE A 129 -5.21 -0.14 14.32
N PRO A 130 -3.98 0.38 14.17
CA PRO A 130 -3.68 1.43 13.20
C PRO A 130 -3.85 0.89 11.78
N LYS A 131 -4.78 1.48 11.01
CA LYS A 131 -5.14 1.00 9.67
C LYS A 131 -5.12 2.11 8.62
N GLY A 132 -5.16 1.73 7.34
CA GLY A 132 -5.38 2.67 6.24
C GLY A 132 -6.87 2.98 6.04
N ASN A 133 -7.17 4.11 5.38
CA ASN A 133 -8.55 4.49 5.04
C ASN A 133 -9.28 3.49 4.12
N LEU A 134 -8.53 2.69 3.35
CA LEU A 134 -9.07 1.66 2.44
C LEU A 134 -9.00 0.24 3.04
N ALA A 135 -8.66 0.11 4.32
CA ALA A 135 -8.62 -1.19 4.97
C ALA A 135 -10.02 -1.82 5.03
N ARG A 136 -10.09 -3.12 4.73
CA ARG A 136 -11.35 -3.89 4.81
C ARG A 136 -11.68 -4.20 6.27
N ASP A 137 -12.96 -4.25 6.60
CA ASP A 137 -13.45 -4.52 7.96
C ASP A 137 -13.51 -6.02 8.33
N ILE A 138 -12.86 -6.88 7.54
CA ILE A 138 -12.87 -8.33 7.74
C ILE A 138 -12.28 -8.70 9.10
N LEU A 139 -11.07 -8.24 9.40
CA LEU A 139 -10.37 -8.56 10.65
C LEU A 139 -11.13 -8.05 11.88
N PRO A 140 -11.55 -6.77 11.97
CA PRO A 140 -12.35 -6.29 13.09
C PRO A 140 -13.66 -7.05 13.25
N SER A 141 -14.33 -7.40 12.15
CA SER A 141 -15.61 -8.14 12.18
C SER A 141 -15.44 -9.54 12.75
N VAL A 142 -14.40 -10.28 12.34
CA VAL A 142 -14.09 -11.62 12.87
C VAL A 142 -13.75 -11.53 14.35
N LEU A 143 -12.90 -10.58 14.76
CA LEU A 143 -12.53 -10.41 16.17
C LEU A 143 -13.73 -10.06 17.04
N SER A 144 -14.56 -9.11 16.60
CA SER A 144 -15.78 -8.71 17.31
C SER A 144 -16.77 -9.87 17.48
N SER A 145 -16.95 -10.71 16.44
CA SER A 145 -17.81 -11.90 16.50
C SER A 145 -17.30 -12.94 17.50
N ASN A 146 -16.03 -12.89 17.88
CA ASN A 146 -15.41 -13.74 18.90
C ASN A 146 -15.20 -13.02 20.25
N GLY A 147 -15.86 -11.89 20.47
CA GLY A 147 -15.79 -11.14 21.73
C GLY A 147 -14.48 -10.37 21.95
N ILE A 148 -13.65 -10.21 20.92
CA ILE A 148 -12.36 -9.50 20.99
C ILE A 148 -12.55 -8.07 20.50
N ALA A 149 -12.32 -7.11 21.38
CA ALA A 149 -12.44 -5.69 21.06
C ALA A 149 -11.21 -5.16 20.31
N THR A 150 -11.44 -4.26 19.35
CA THR A 150 -10.39 -3.49 18.67
C THR A 150 -10.69 -2.01 18.75
N GLU A 151 -9.64 -1.21 18.97
CA GLU A 151 -9.68 0.23 18.73
C GLU A 151 -9.02 0.50 17.39
N GLU A 152 -9.86 0.79 16.39
CA GLU A 152 -9.43 1.04 15.02
C GLU A 152 -9.12 2.53 14.86
N LEU A 153 -7.96 2.85 14.32
CA LEU A 153 -7.56 4.22 14.02
C LEU A 153 -7.00 4.33 12.62
N VAL A 154 -7.62 5.16 11.78
CA VAL A 154 -7.05 5.48 10.46
C VAL A 154 -5.77 6.27 10.69
N SER A 155 -4.63 5.64 10.42
CA SER A 155 -3.29 6.20 10.66
C SER A 155 -2.60 6.69 9.38
N TYR A 156 -3.08 6.24 8.23
CA TYR A 156 -2.64 6.74 6.92
C TYR A 156 -3.78 6.71 5.90
N GLN A 157 -3.67 7.58 4.93
CA GLN A 157 -4.57 7.63 3.77
C GLN A 157 -3.82 7.27 2.51
N THR A 158 -4.54 6.56 1.63
CA THR A 158 -4.14 6.31 0.25
C THR A 158 -5.06 7.16 -0.62
N GLU A 159 -4.49 8.05 -1.39
CA GLU A 159 -5.26 8.99 -2.22
C GLU A 159 -4.62 9.20 -3.59
N ALA A 160 -5.39 9.69 -4.55
CA ALA A 160 -4.83 10.11 -5.83
C ALA A 160 -3.83 11.25 -5.58
N ASN A 161 -2.73 11.24 -6.33
CA ASN A 161 -1.73 12.29 -6.18
C ASN A 161 -2.31 13.65 -6.61
N PRO A 162 -2.43 14.63 -5.71
CA PRO A 162 -3.01 15.94 -6.05
C PRO A 162 -2.19 16.70 -7.10
N ASN A 163 -0.91 16.38 -7.22
CA ASN A 163 -0.01 16.99 -8.20
C ASN A 163 0.08 16.20 -9.52
N LEU A 164 -0.74 15.17 -9.70
CA LEU A 164 -0.64 14.26 -10.85
C LEU A 164 -0.73 15.00 -12.19
N LYS A 165 -1.63 15.97 -12.30
CA LYS A 165 -1.80 16.75 -13.53
C LYS A 165 -0.53 17.57 -13.85
N ILE A 166 0.07 18.20 -12.84
CA ILE A 166 1.32 18.95 -12.99
C ILE A 166 2.44 18.00 -13.44
N LEU A 167 2.61 16.87 -12.76
CA LEU A 167 3.64 15.89 -13.11
C LEU A 167 3.48 15.34 -14.52
N LEU A 168 2.26 15.19 -15.01
CA LEU A 168 1.99 14.72 -16.36
C LEU A 168 2.17 15.81 -17.42
N SER A 169 1.90 17.08 -17.09
CA SER A 169 2.08 18.21 -18.02
C SER A 169 3.56 18.48 -18.35
N ASP A 170 4.47 18.09 -17.47
CA ASP A 170 5.91 18.24 -17.68
C ASP A 170 6.52 17.15 -18.57
N ILE A 171 5.72 16.13 -18.96
CA ILE A 171 6.19 15.01 -19.76
C ILE A 171 5.83 15.25 -21.23
N VAL A 172 6.80 15.11 -22.11
CA VAL A 172 6.57 15.00 -23.56
C VAL A 172 5.76 13.72 -23.82
N ILE A 173 4.85 13.76 -24.82
CA ILE A 173 4.00 12.61 -25.16
C ILE A 173 4.85 11.34 -25.24
N PRO A 174 4.63 10.36 -24.34
CA PRO A 174 5.45 9.15 -24.33
C PRO A 174 4.94 8.16 -25.40
N GLU A 175 5.85 7.34 -25.93
CA GLU A 175 5.46 6.24 -26.80
C GLU A 175 4.66 5.15 -26.04
N TYR A 176 5.08 4.87 -24.81
CA TYR A 176 4.46 3.85 -23.96
C TYR A 176 4.02 4.42 -22.63
N VAL A 177 2.86 3.98 -22.14
CA VAL A 177 2.43 4.20 -20.76
C VAL A 177 2.09 2.87 -20.11
N VAL A 178 2.84 2.51 -19.06
CA VAL A 178 2.62 1.28 -18.28
C VAL A 178 1.74 1.60 -17.08
N ILE A 179 0.61 0.92 -16.97
CA ILE A 179 -0.36 1.10 -15.90
C ILE A 179 -0.39 -0.13 -14.99
N PHE A 180 -0.08 0.09 -13.71
CA PHE A 180 0.13 -0.98 -12.73
C PHE A 180 -1.14 -1.43 -12.02
N SER A 181 -2.20 -0.62 -12.02
CA SER A 181 -3.44 -0.94 -11.29
C SER A 181 -4.66 -0.23 -11.88
N PRO A 182 -5.88 -0.74 -11.63
CA PRO A 182 -7.12 -0.06 -12.01
C PRO A 182 -7.21 1.38 -11.47
N SER A 183 -6.85 1.60 -10.20
CA SER A 183 -6.84 2.95 -9.61
C SER A 183 -5.83 3.88 -10.29
N GLY A 184 -4.71 3.35 -10.75
CA GLY A 184 -3.75 4.10 -11.57
C GLY A 184 -4.34 4.52 -12.91
N ALA A 185 -5.09 3.64 -13.58
CA ALA A 185 -5.80 3.96 -14.82
C ALA A 185 -6.83 5.07 -14.60
N SER A 186 -7.71 4.89 -13.61
CA SER A 186 -8.77 5.87 -13.28
C SER A 186 -8.21 7.25 -12.93
N ALA A 187 -7.07 7.31 -12.25
CA ALA A 187 -6.46 8.57 -11.86
C ALA A 187 -5.74 9.28 -13.02
N SER A 188 -5.10 8.53 -13.93
CA SER A 188 -4.17 9.13 -14.90
C SER A 188 -4.74 9.30 -16.32
N LEU A 189 -5.53 8.33 -16.82
CA LEU A 189 -5.98 8.36 -18.21
C LEU A 189 -6.87 9.55 -18.56
N PRO A 190 -7.83 9.98 -17.71
CA PRO A 190 -8.60 11.20 -17.99
C PRO A 190 -7.70 12.44 -18.11
N ILE A 191 -6.67 12.53 -17.27
CA ILE A 191 -5.72 13.65 -17.30
C ILE A 191 -4.88 13.61 -18.58
N LEU A 192 -4.40 12.43 -18.99
CA LEU A 192 -3.65 12.28 -20.26
C LEU A 192 -4.51 12.68 -21.47
N LYS A 193 -5.80 12.32 -21.46
CA LYS A 193 -6.74 12.73 -22.51
C LYS A 193 -6.94 14.25 -22.53
N GLU A 194 -7.05 14.88 -21.36
CA GLU A 194 -7.15 16.34 -21.26
C GLU A 194 -5.89 17.05 -21.76
N LEU A 195 -4.70 16.54 -21.40
CA LEU A 195 -3.42 17.17 -21.76
C LEU A 195 -3.05 16.98 -23.23
N TYR A 196 -3.28 15.80 -23.79
CA TYR A 196 -2.80 15.44 -25.14
C TYR A 196 -3.89 15.41 -26.20
N GLY A 197 -5.18 15.55 -25.82
CA GLY A 197 -6.29 15.52 -26.77
C GLY A 197 -6.29 14.23 -27.60
N GLU A 198 -6.46 14.37 -28.92
CA GLU A 198 -6.48 13.23 -29.87
C GLU A 198 -5.15 12.49 -29.95
N ALA A 199 -4.03 13.15 -29.60
CA ALA A 199 -2.71 12.51 -29.64
C ALA A 199 -2.54 11.41 -28.59
N VAL A 200 -3.41 11.34 -27.58
CA VAL A 200 -3.44 10.23 -26.61
C VAL A 200 -3.64 8.87 -27.29
N SER A 201 -4.31 8.83 -28.46
CA SER A 201 -4.53 7.61 -29.23
C SER A 201 -3.24 7.00 -29.82
N GLN A 202 -2.16 7.78 -29.89
CA GLN A 202 -0.86 7.32 -30.36
C GLN A 202 -0.04 6.63 -29.25
N ILE A 203 -0.45 6.81 -27.99
CA ILE A 203 0.22 6.21 -26.84
C ILE A 203 -0.12 4.73 -26.76
N LYS A 204 0.89 3.89 -26.73
CA LYS A 204 0.74 2.44 -26.52
C LYS A 204 0.52 2.17 -25.02
N LEU A 205 -0.71 1.85 -24.62
CA LEU A 205 -1.04 1.53 -23.23
C LEU A 205 -0.74 0.08 -22.92
N ILE A 206 0.04 -0.17 -21.88
CA ILE A 206 0.37 -1.50 -21.38
C ILE A 206 -0.27 -1.69 -20.01
N ALA A 207 -1.13 -2.70 -19.89
CA ALA A 207 -1.76 -3.08 -18.62
C ALA A 207 -0.93 -4.18 -17.93
N MET A 208 -0.69 -4.02 -16.63
CA MET A 208 0.04 -5.00 -15.80
C MET A 208 -0.78 -6.26 -15.46
N GLY A 209 -1.99 -6.38 -15.98
CA GLY A 209 -2.86 -7.55 -15.82
C GLY A 209 -4.30 -7.26 -16.23
N GLN A 210 -5.13 -8.31 -16.27
CA GLN A 210 -6.50 -8.28 -16.78
C GLN A 210 -7.42 -7.28 -16.04
N THR A 211 -7.29 -7.14 -14.71
CA THR A 211 -8.11 -6.18 -13.96
C THR A 211 -7.79 -4.72 -14.33
N THR A 212 -6.54 -4.45 -14.66
CA THR A 212 -6.10 -3.13 -15.13
C THR A 212 -6.56 -2.88 -16.56
N GLU A 213 -6.49 -3.90 -17.43
CA GLU A 213 -7.05 -3.86 -18.79
C GLU A 213 -8.54 -3.51 -18.77
N ALA A 214 -9.33 -4.25 -17.96
CA ALA A 214 -10.77 -4.03 -17.86
C ALA A 214 -11.11 -2.56 -17.47
N GLU A 215 -10.32 -1.96 -16.59
CA GLU A 215 -10.51 -0.57 -16.20
C GLU A 215 -10.12 0.41 -17.33
N ILE A 216 -9.03 0.16 -18.04
CA ILE A 216 -8.61 0.98 -19.19
C ILE A 216 -9.70 0.96 -20.27
N VAL A 217 -10.25 -0.21 -20.59
CA VAL A 217 -11.34 -0.39 -21.56
C VAL A 217 -12.62 0.32 -21.08
N ARG A 218 -12.97 0.18 -19.79
CA ARG A 218 -14.11 0.89 -19.19
C ARG A 218 -14.01 2.41 -19.34
N LEU A 219 -12.79 2.95 -19.32
CA LEU A 219 -12.51 4.37 -19.54
C LEU A 219 -12.46 4.75 -21.03
N SER A 220 -12.81 3.83 -21.94
CA SER A 220 -12.82 4.02 -23.39
C SER A 220 -11.43 4.29 -24.00
N PHE A 221 -10.40 3.66 -23.45
CA PHE A 221 -9.06 3.66 -24.04
C PHE A 221 -8.72 2.29 -24.64
N HIS A 222 -7.86 2.30 -25.66
CA HIS A 222 -7.35 1.08 -26.27
C HIS A 222 -6.11 0.57 -25.51
N VAL A 223 -6.10 -0.74 -25.19
CA VAL A 223 -4.94 -1.39 -24.57
C VAL A 223 -4.11 -2.05 -25.69
N SER A 224 -2.84 -1.68 -25.77
CA SER A 224 -1.93 -2.25 -26.78
C SER A 224 -1.40 -3.63 -26.34
N HIS A 225 -1.12 -3.79 -25.05
CA HIS A 225 -0.62 -5.05 -24.48
C HIS A 225 -1.11 -5.26 -23.05
N VAL A 226 -1.35 -6.53 -22.70
CA VAL A 226 -1.65 -6.96 -21.33
C VAL A 226 -0.59 -7.96 -20.91
N LEU A 227 0.03 -7.77 -19.77
CA LEU A 227 1.02 -8.71 -19.24
C LEU A 227 0.31 -9.93 -18.65
N GLU A 228 0.70 -11.13 -19.07
CA GLU A 228 0.26 -12.38 -18.44
C GLU A 228 0.83 -12.52 -17.03
N LYS A 229 2.08 -12.09 -16.85
CA LYS A 229 2.78 -12.06 -15.54
C LYS A 229 3.27 -10.65 -15.26
N PRO A 230 2.88 -10.06 -14.11
CA PRO A 230 3.27 -8.70 -13.74
C PRO A 230 4.71 -8.66 -13.20
N ASN A 231 5.68 -8.93 -14.08
CA ASN A 231 7.11 -8.89 -13.77
C ASN A 231 7.90 -8.08 -14.81
N PRO A 232 9.10 -7.62 -14.47
CA PRO A 232 9.94 -6.82 -15.37
C PRO A 232 10.30 -7.52 -16.67
N GLU A 233 10.53 -8.85 -16.62
CA GLU A 233 10.94 -9.66 -17.77
C GLU A 233 9.86 -9.67 -18.85
N SER A 234 8.59 -9.85 -18.45
CA SER A 234 7.45 -9.80 -19.36
C SER A 234 7.27 -8.41 -19.98
N LEU A 235 7.51 -7.34 -19.21
CA LEU A 235 7.44 -5.98 -19.73
C LEU A 235 8.54 -5.70 -20.75
N VAL A 236 9.77 -6.10 -20.46
CA VAL A 236 10.92 -5.98 -21.38
C VAL A 236 10.68 -6.73 -22.69
N ALA A 237 10.04 -7.89 -22.65
CA ALA A 237 9.77 -8.68 -23.85
C ALA A 237 8.82 -7.98 -24.84
N ILE A 238 7.92 -7.13 -24.36
CA ILE A 238 6.98 -6.36 -25.20
C ILE A 238 7.64 -5.11 -25.81
N MET A 239 8.68 -4.57 -25.15
CA MET A 239 9.32 -3.31 -25.55
C MET A 239 10.58 -3.50 -26.44
N LYS A 240 10.89 -4.71 -26.80
CA LYS A 240 11.94 -5.07 -27.79
C LYS A 240 11.36 -5.07 -29.19
#